data_61ce5ee7beb43527edf2fcd544f321d4
#
_entry.id   61ce5ee7beb43527edf2fcd544f321d4
#
_cell.length_a   1.000
_cell.length_b   1.000
_cell.length_c   1.000
_cell.angle_alpha   90.00
_cell.angle_beta   90.00
_cell.angle_gamma   90.00
#
_symmetry.space_group_name_H-M   'P 1'
#
loop_
_entity.id
_entity.type
_entity.pdbx_description
1 polymer ?
#
loop_
_entity_poly.entity_id
_entity_poly.type
_entity_poly.pdbx_seq_one_letter_code
_entity_poly.pdbx_strand_id
1 'polypeptide(L)'
;VNLARRTMNHPALAAVYERAWRPALFYLASGRSTASDRRDAVRALRLSGDKKVLDIACGPGNFTRYLSESLSEGGFAVGVDYSEPMLARAVVDNAGPRVGYLRGDARALPFADGVFDAVCCFGALYLIPDPLAATREMVRVLAPGGRIAITTSHRADNPFGHASRIVGGLSGLRVFDHETFPNLFRELGLVEIDQSVHRLLQYVSATRPA
;
A
#
# COMPACT_ATOMS: atom_id res chain seq x y z
N VAL A 1 8.67 -9.82 18.24
CA VAL A 1 7.79 -10.12 17.10
C VAL A 1 6.42 -9.57 17.42
N ASN A 2 5.99 -8.58 16.62
CA ASN A 2 4.81 -7.78 16.84
C ASN A 2 3.52 -8.61 16.78
N LEU A 3 2.57 -8.40 17.71
CA LEU A 3 1.30 -9.13 17.80
C LEU A 3 0.52 -9.08 16.49
N ALA A 4 0.45 -7.91 15.84
CA ALA A 4 -0.21 -7.72 14.55
C ALA A 4 0.39 -8.62 13.44
N ARG A 5 1.71 -8.80 13.40
CA ARG A 5 2.38 -9.70 12.46
C ARG A 5 2.10 -11.18 12.74
N ARG A 6 1.99 -11.57 14.02
CA ARG A 6 1.63 -12.94 14.40
C ARG A 6 0.20 -13.28 13.96
N THR A 7 -0.71 -12.33 14.12
CA THR A 7 -2.12 -12.47 13.75
C THR A 7 -2.30 -12.62 12.23
N MET A 8 -1.55 -11.87 11.42
CA MET A 8 -1.61 -11.93 9.96
C MET A 8 -1.01 -13.22 9.36
N ASN A 9 -0.17 -13.92 10.11
CA ASN A 9 0.40 -15.20 9.68
C ASN A 9 -0.45 -16.42 10.07
N HIS A 10 -1.64 -16.22 10.70
CA HIS A 10 -2.52 -17.33 11.08
C HIS A 10 -3.62 -17.53 10.02
N PRO A 11 -3.73 -18.70 9.35
CA PRO A 11 -4.62 -18.90 8.20
C PRO A 11 -6.11 -18.61 8.46
N ALA A 12 -6.62 -18.99 9.65
CA ALA A 12 -8.02 -18.75 10.01
C ALA A 12 -8.34 -17.26 10.28
N LEU A 13 -7.36 -16.49 10.78
CA LEU A 13 -7.52 -15.07 11.07
C LEU A 13 -7.42 -14.22 9.79
N ALA A 14 -6.63 -14.65 8.81
CA ALA A 14 -6.50 -13.99 7.52
C ALA A 14 -7.86 -13.90 6.76
N ALA A 15 -8.67 -14.97 6.84
CA ALA A 15 -9.97 -15.00 6.16
C ALA A 15 -11.02 -14.06 6.78
N VAL A 16 -11.06 -13.96 8.11
CA VAL A 16 -12.00 -13.08 8.84
C VAL A 16 -11.55 -11.62 8.80
N TYR A 17 -10.23 -11.41 8.85
CA TYR A 17 -9.63 -10.08 8.84
C TYR A 17 -10.03 -9.27 7.60
N GLU A 18 -9.90 -9.82 6.40
CA GLU A 18 -10.20 -9.12 5.14
C GLU A 18 -11.69 -8.86 4.90
N ARG A 19 -12.56 -9.79 5.31
CA ARG A 19 -13.99 -9.67 4.99
C ARG A 19 -14.76 -8.74 5.92
N ALA A 20 -14.36 -8.62 7.17
CA ALA A 20 -15.10 -7.85 8.16
C ALA A 20 -14.26 -6.80 8.90
N TRP A 21 -13.09 -7.18 9.42
CA TRP A 21 -12.31 -6.30 10.31
C TRP A 21 -11.57 -5.19 9.57
N ARG A 22 -10.93 -5.49 8.46
CA ARG A 22 -10.18 -4.49 7.69
C ARG A 22 -11.06 -3.37 7.16
N PRO A 23 -12.20 -3.64 6.46
CA PRO A 23 -13.09 -2.58 6.01
C PRO A 23 -13.65 -1.72 7.16
N ALA A 24 -14.01 -2.33 8.28
CA ALA A 24 -14.52 -1.62 9.44
C ALA A 24 -13.45 -0.75 10.10
N LEU A 25 -12.24 -1.28 10.32
CA LEU A 25 -11.12 -0.53 10.88
C LEU A 25 -10.69 0.63 9.97
N PHE A 26 -10.63 0.40 8.65
CA PHE A 26 -10.32 1.46 7.69
C PHE A 26 -11.38 2.54 7.67
N TYR A 27 -12.67 2.18 7.72
CA TYR A 27 -13.76 3.14 7.81
C TYR A 27 -13.67 3.97 9.10
N LEU A 28 -13.43 3.34 10.24
CA LEU A 28 -13.25 4.04 11.52
C LEU A 28 -12.01 4.97 11.49
N ALA A 29 -10.90 4.49 10.90
CA ALA A 29 -9.65 5.23 10.84
C ALA A 29 -9.65 6.37 9.81
N SER A 30 -10.38 6.24 8.70
CA SER A 30 -10.39 7.23 7.62
C SER A 30 -11.74 7.95 7.45
N GLY A 31 -12.84 7.35 7.88
CA GLY A 31 -14.19 7.79 7.52
C GLY A 31 -14.57 7.50 6.07
N ARG A 32 -13.79 6.70 5.36
CA ARG A 32 -13.92 6.43 3.92
C ARG A 32 -14.31 4.97 3.66
N SER A 33 -15.12 4.75 2.66
CA SER A 33 -15.47 3.38 2.24
C SER A 33 -14.36 2.77 1.38
N THR A 34 -14.20 1.45 1.42
CA THR A 34 -13.27 0.71 0.55
C THR A 34 -13.50 1.02 -0.94
N ALA A 35 -14.75 1.25 -1.35
CA ALA A 35 -15.07 1.58 -2.74
C ALA A 35 -14.56 2.98 -3.12
N SER A 36 -14.61 3.98 -2.20
CA SER A 36 -14.03 5.29 -2.47
C SER A 36 -12.52 5.22 -2.53
N ASP A 37 -11.88 4.51 -1.61
CA ASP A 37 -10.42 4.35 -1.59
C ASP A 37 -9.89 3.67 -2.86
N ARG A 38 -10.59 2.66 -3.36
CA ARG A 38 -10.25 1.99 -4.62
C ARG A 38 -10.30 2.94 -5.82
N ARG A 39 -11.37 3.74 -5.95
CA ARG A 39 -11.50 4.72 -7.05
C ARG A 39 -10.42 5.80 -6.98
N ASP A 40 -10.15 6.30 -5.78
CA ASP A 40 -9.13 7.34 -5.59
C ASP A 40 -7.73 6.82 -5.84
N ALA A 41 -7.45 5.55 -5.51
CA ALA A 41 -6.18 4.91 -5.85
C ALA A 41 -5.97 4.81 -7.37
N VAL A 42 -6.99 4.38 -8.12
CA VAL A 42 -6.93 4.34 -9.60
C VAL A 42 -6.65 5.73 -10.18
N ARG A 43 -7.28 6.79 -9.63
CA ARG A 43 -7.04 8.17 -10.04
C ARG A 43 -5.62 8.63 -9.68
N ALA A 44 -5.19 8.41 -8.43
CA ALA A 44 -3.88 8.82 -7.93
C ALA A 44 -2.75 8.17 -8.75
N LEU A 45 -2.92 6.91 -9.13
CA LEU A 45 -1.98 6.16 -9.96
C LEU A 45 -2.17 6.44 -11.46
N ARG A 46 -3.20 7.19 -11.86
CA ARG A 46 -3.57 7.48 -13.27
C ARG A 46 -3.61 6.19 -14.10
N LEU A 47 -4.27 5.15 -13.58
CA LEU A 47 -4.33 3.85 -14.24
C LEU A 47 -5.21 3.89 -15.48
N SER A 48 -4.62 3.53 -16.59
CA SER A 48 -5.29 3.35 -17.89
C SER A 48 -4.34 2.67 -18.87
N GLY A 49 -4.87 1.98 -19.88
CA GLY A 49 -4.03 1.36 -20.91
C GLY A 49 -3.19 0.18 -20.42
N ASP A 50 -2.07 -0.04 -21.06
CA ASP A 50 -1.20 -1.23 -20.89
C ASP A 50 -0.16 -1.09 -19.78
N LYS A 51 -0.52 -0.42 -18.68
CA LYS A 51 0.39 -0.16 -17.58
C LYS A 51 0.75 -1.42 -16.79
N LYS A 52 1.99 -1.46 -16.30
CA LYS A 52 2.49 -2.42 -15.32
C LYS A 52 2.37 -1.81 -13.93
N VAL A 53 1.60 -2.45 -13.06
CA VAL A 53 1.29 -1.97 -11.71
C VAL A 53 1.88 -2.90 -10.67
N LEU A 54 2.52 -2.34 -9.63
CA LEU A 54 3.02 -3.08 -8.48
C LEU A 54 2.25 -2.68 -7.22
N ASP A 55 1.65 -3.65 -6.57
CA ASP A 55 0.93 -3.52 -5.30
C ASP A 55 1.74 -4.16 -4.17
N ILE A 56 2.32 -3.33 -3.30
CA ILE A 56 3.19 -3.75 -2.21
C ILE A 56 2.39 -4.03 -0.94
N ALA A 57 2.69 -5.17 -0.31
CA ALA A 57 1.96 -5.76 0.81
C ALA A 57 0.47 -5.97 0.44
N CYS A 58 0.29 -6.64 -0.69
CA CYS A 58 -1.00 -6.86 -1.35
C CYS A 58 -1.98 -7.72 -0.51
N GLY A 59 -1.49 -8.41 0.52
CA GLY A 59 -2.28 -9.32 1.33
C GLY A 59 -2.95 -10.40 0.48
N PRO A 60 -4.27 -10.63 0.63
CA PRO A 60 -5.00 -11.64 -0.14
C PRO A 60 -5.36 -11.19 -1.57
N GLY A 61 -4.78 -10.10 -2.08
CA GLY A 61 -4.84 -9.71 -3.49
C GLY A 61 -6.11 -9.01 -3.96
N ASN A 62 -7.06 -8.72 -3.08
CA ASN A 62 -8.32 -8.04 -3.45
C ASN A 62 -8.12 -6.70 -4.14
N PHE A 63 -7.10 -5.97 -3.71
CA PHE A 63 -6.78 -4.66 -4.27
C PHE A 63 -6.01 -4.80 -5.57
N THR A 64 -5.02 -5.69 -5.62
CA THR A 64 -4.27 -6.03 -6.84
C THR A 64 -5.21 -6.43 -7.98
N ARG A 65 -6.19 -7.30 -7.68
CA ARG A 65 -7.21 -7.71 -8.64
C ARG A 65 -8.02 -6.52 -9.14
N TYR A 66 -8.49 -5.66 -8.24
CA TYR A 66 -9.23 -4.46 -8.61
C TYR A 66 -8.41 -3.50 -9.49
N LEU A 67 -7.11 -3.30 -9.20
CA LEU A 67 -6.23 -2.47 -10.03
C LEU A 67 -6.11 -3.04 -11.44
N SER A 68 -5.97 -4.37 -11.59
CA SER A 68 -5.86 -5.02 -12.89
C SER A 68 -7.11 -4.84 -13.78
N GLU A 69 -8.28 -4.66 -13.18
CA GLU A 69 -9.54 -4.43 -13.90
C GLU A 69 -9.60 -3.03 -14.53
N SER A 70 -8.78 -2.10 -14.08
CA SER A 70 -8.64 -0.75 -14.64
C SER A 70 -7.64 -0.67 -15.80
N LEU A 71 -7.01 -1.79 -16.17
CA LEU A 71 -6.01 -1.88 -17.22
C LEU A 71 -6.61 -2.50 -18.50
N SER A 72 -6.01 -2.17 -19.65
CA SER A 72 -6.33 -2.83 -20.92
C SER A 72 -5.69 -4.22 -21.04
N GLU A 73 -5.86 -4.91 -22.16
CA GLU A 73 -5.40 -6.29 -22.35
C GLU A 73 -3.89 -6.49 -22.19
N GLY A 74 -3.08 -5.51 -22.58
CA GLY A 74 -1.63 -5.54 -22.43
C GLY A 74 -1.12 -5.13 -21.04
N GLY A 75 -1.99 -4.61 -20.19
CA GLY A 75 -1.62 -4.20 -18.84
C GLY A 75 -1.57 -5.37 -17.84
N PHE A 76 -0.79 -5.23 -16.77
CA PHE A 76 -0.57 -6.28 -15.77
C PHE A 76 -0.37 -5.73 -14.36
N ALA A 77 -0.96 -6.35 -13.36
CA ALA A 77 -0.78 -6.02 -11.95
C ALA A 77 -0.02 -7.14 -11.21
N VAL A 78 1.02 -6.77 -10.47
CA VAL A 78 1.78 -7.67 -9.61
C VAL A 78 1.53 -7.32 -8.15
N GLY A 79 1.06 -8.26 -7.35
CA GLY A 79 0.98 -8.17 -5.91
C GLY A 79 2.21 -8.81 -5.24
N VAL A 80 2.88 -8.07 -4.37
CA VAL A 80 3.97 -8.58 -3.55
C VAL A 80 3.57 -8.57 -2.09
N ASP A 81 3.74 -9.70 -1.40
CA ASP A 81 3.54 -9.79 0.04
C ASP A 81 4.60 -10.69 0.69
N TYR A 82 4.91 -10.42 1.95
CA TYR A 82 5.83 -11.25 2.73
C TYR A 82 5.15 -12.50 3.28
N SER A 83 3.84 -12.45 3.51
CA SER A 83 3.04 -13.49 4.15
C SER A 83 2.61 -14.56 3.14
N GLU A 84 3.16 -15.76 3.28
CA GLU A 84 2.78 -16.91 2.46
C GLU A 84 1.29 -17.28 2.58
N PRO A 85 0.66 -17.30 3.79
CA PRO A 85 -0.78 -17.54 3.91
C PRO A 85 -1.64 -16.51 3.19
N MET A 86 -1.23 -15.23 3.17
CA MET A 86 -1.94 -14.19 2.41
C MET A 86 -1.85 -14.43 0.91
N LEU A 87 -0.66 -14.76 0.40
CA LEU A 87 -0.46 -15.06 -1.02
C LEU A 87 -1.20 -16.31 -1.47
N ALA A 88 -1.24 -17.35 -0.63
CA ALA A 88 -2.04 -18.55 -0.91
C ALA A 88 -3.53 -18.18 -1.13
N ARG A 89 -4.07 -17.29 -0.30
CA ARG A 89 -5.42 -16.74 -0.49
C ARG A 89 -5.53 -15.88 -1.75
N ALA A 90 -4.53 -15.04 -2.04
CA ALA A 90 -4.52 -14.21 -3.24
C ALA A 90 -4.65 -15.05 -4.52
N VAL A 91 -3.89 -16.15 -4.60
CA VAL A 91 -3.93 -17.07 -5.75
C VAL A 91 -5.29 -17.77 -5.87
N VAL A 92 -5.92 -18.17 -4.75
CA VAL A 92 -7.21 -18.88 -4.77
C VAL A 92 -8.37 -17.91 -5.06
N ASP A 93 -8.42 -16.77 -4.36
CA ASP A 93 -9.60 -15.90 -4.35
C ASP A 93 -9.54 -14.78 -5.41
N ASN A 94 -8.34 -14.37 -5.83
CA ASN A 94 -8.12 -13.19 -6.65
C ASN A 94 -7.21 -13.43 -7.87
N ALA A 95 -7.08 -14.67 -8.33
CA ALA A 95 -6.42 -14.97 -9.59
C ALA A 95 -7.13 -14.31 -10.79
N GLY A 96 -6.39 -14.05 -11.84
CA GLY A 96 -6.92 -13.48 -13.07
C GLY A 96 -5.87 -13.42 -14.19
N PRO A 97 -6.30 -13.20 -15.43
CA PRO A 97 -5.40 -13.27 -16.59
C PRO A 97 -4.32 -12.18 -16.58
N ARG A 98 -4.55 -11.07 -15.87
CA ARG A 98 -3.63 -9.93 -15.78
C ARG A 98 -3.15 -9.66 -14.36
N VAL A 99 -3.09 -10.70 -13.53
CA VAL A 99 -2.64 -10.60 -12.14
C VAL A 99 -1.59 -11.66 -11.86
N GLY A 100 -0.49 -11.25 -11.23
CA GLY A 100 0.51 -12.15 -10.69
C GLY A 100 0.76 -11.87 -9.20
N TYR A 101 1.16 -12.88 -8.46
CA TYR A 101 1.50 -12.75 -7.05
C TYR A 101 2.89 -13.30 -6.79
N LEU A 102 3.69 -12.57 -6.00
CA LEU A 102 5.05 -12.92 -5.67
C LEU A 102 5.29 -12.75 -4.17
N ARG A 103 5.97 -13.72 -3.57
CA ARG A 103 6.48 -13.56 -2.20
C ARG A 103 7.75 -12.75 -2.22
N GLY A 104 7.79 -11.65 -1.46
CA GLY A 104 8.96 -10.76 -1.42
C GLY A 104 8.98 -9.85 -0.19
N ASP A 105 10.17 -9.33 0.09
CA ASP A 105 10.35 -8.28 1.08
C ASP A 105 10.27 -6.91 0.38
N ALA A 106 9.37 -6.05 0.82
CA ALA A 106 9.20 -4.72 0.27
C ALA A 106 10.48 -3.84 0.36
N ARG A 107 11.44 -4.22 1.24
CA ARG A 107 12.71 -3.52 1.44
C ARG A 107 13.83 -3.98 0.48
N ALA A 108 13.55 -5.04 -0.30
CA ALA A 108 14.48 -5.61 -1.27
C ALA A 108 13.66 -6.28 -2.39
N LEU A 109 13.08 -5.47 -3.26
CA LEU A 109 12.19 -5.94 -4.32
C LEU A 109 12.99 -6.65 -5.42
N PRO A 110 12.58 -7.85 -5.87
CA PRO A 110 13.30 -8.64 -6.86
C PRO A 110 13.00 -8.17 -8.31
N PHE A 111 12.96 -6.87 -8.52
CA PHE A 111 12.72 -6.26 -9.82
C PHE A 111 13.84 -5.30 -10.19
N ALA A 112 14.09 -5.15 -11.47
CA ALA A 112 15.02 -4.12 -11.99
C ALA A 112 14.45 -2.71 -11.75
N ASP A 113 15.32 -1.70 -11.87
CA ASP A 113 14.95 -0.30 -11.77
C ASP A 113 13.99 0.08 -12.89
N GLY A 114 12.96 0.87 -12.55
CA GLY A 114 12.10 1.49 -13.56
C GLY A 114 11.19 0.52 -14.32
N VAL A 115 10.81 -0.61 -13.74
CA VAL A 115 9.99 -1.64 -14.41
C VAL A 115 8.50 -1.31 -14.44
N PHE A 116 8.00 -0.59 -13.42
CA PHE A 116 6.56 -0.39 -13.21
C PHE A 116 6.13 1.04 -13.52
N ASP A 117 5.04 1.19 -14.26
CA ASP A 117 4.42 2.49 -14.55
C ASP A 117 3.66 3.06 -13.35
N ALA A 118 3.24 2.20 -12.43
CA ALA A 118 2.58 2.59 -11.20
C ALA A 118 2.98 1.65 -10.04
N VAL A 119 3.24 2.22 -8.86
CA VAL A 119 3.59 1.47 -7.65
C VAL A 119 2.74 1.96 -6.49
N CYS A 120 2.18 1.06 -5.70
CA CYS A 120 1.37 1.44 -4.55
C CYS A 120 1.61 0.57 -3.31
N CYS A 121 1.25 1.13 -2.15
CA CYS A 121 1.15 0.41 -0.87
C CYS A 121 0.01 1.02 -0.05
N PHE A 122 -1.12 0.33 0.04
CA PHE A 122 -2.29 0.86 0.71
C PHE A 122 -2.56 0.18 2.06
N GLY A 123 -2.30 0.93 3.15
CA GLY A 123 -2.60 0.51 4.51
C GLY A 123 -1.69 -0.57 5.06
N ALA A 124 -0.41 -0.58 4.67
CA ALA A 124 0.55 -1.57 5.15
C ALA A 124 1.92 -1.01 5.57
N LEU A 125 2.31 0.18 5.15
CA LEU A 125 3.63 0.77 5.47
C LEU A 125 3.90 0.84 6.98
N TYR A 126 2.89 1.09 7.80
CA TYR A 126 3.00 1.11 9.26
C TYR A 126 3.29 -0.27 9.88
N LEU A 127 3.18 -1.36 9.11
CA LEU A 127 3.50 -2.74 9.52
C LEU A 127 4.90 -3.18 9.06
N ILE A 128 5.48 -2.51 8.06
CA ILE A 128 6.81 -2.85 7.52
C ILE A 128 7.90 -2.41 8.50
N PRO A 129 8.91 -3.24 8.79
CA PRO A 129 9.95 -2.92 9.79
C PRO A 129 10.74 -1.65 9.50
N ASP A 130 11.04 -1.41 8.21
CA ASP A 130 11.67 -0.20 7.70
C ASP A 130 10.84 0.34 6.54
N PRO A 131 9.82 1.20 6.84
CA PRO A 131 8.94 1.72 5.81
C PRO A 131 9.64 2.70 4.86
N LEU A 132 10.69 3.39 5.32
CA LEU A 132 11.42 4.32 4.46
C LEU A 132 12.29 3.57 3.46
N ALA A 133 12.96 2.48 3.86
CA ALA A 133 13.66 1.60 2.93
C ALA A 133 12.70 0.97 1.91
N ALA A 134 11.54 0.50 2.36
CA ALA A 134 10.51 -0.02 1.45
C ALA A 134 10.03 1.06 0.44
N THR A 135 9.84 2.29 0.90
CA THR A 135 9.44 3.40 0.02
C THR A 135 10.54 3.74 -1.00
N ARG A 136 11.83 3.68 -0.61
CA ARG A 136 12.95 3.87 -1.56
C ARG A 136 12.97 2.78 -2.64
N GLU A 137 12.73 1.52 -2.27
CA GLU A 137 12.59 0.41 -3.21
C GLU A 137 11.39 0.59 -4.17
N MET A 138 10.24 1.05 -3.64
CA MET A 138 9.09 1.39 -4.47
C MET A 138 9.43 2.45 -5.52
N VAL A 139 10.19 3.48 -5.14
CA VAL A 139 10.63 4.54 -6.06
C VAL A 139 11.71 4.02 -7.03
N ARG A 140 12.60 3.12 -6.60
CA ARG A 140 13.62 2.52 -7.47
C ARG A 140 12.99 1.75 -8.64
N VAL A 141 11.96 0.94 -8.36
CA VAL A 141 11.30 0.11 -9.38
C VAL A 141 10.27 0.87 -10.21
N LEU A 142 9.94 2.12 -9.84
CA LEU A 142 9.01 2.98 -10.57
C LEU A 142 9.68 3.53 -11.83
N ALA A 143 9.03 3.43 -12.98
CA ALA A 143 9.54 3.94 -14.26
C ALA A 143 9.59 5.48 -14.30
N PRO A 144 10.46 6.09 -15.11
CA PRO A 144 10.35 7.51 -15.45
C PRO A 144 8.94 7.84 -15.97
N GLY A 145 8.34 8.94 -15.53
CA GLY A 145 6.94 9.29 -15.78
C GLY A 145 5.91 8.49 -14.98
N GLY A 146 6.33 7.50 -14.21
CA GLY A 146 5.46 6.64 -13.40
C GLY A 146 4.89 7.32 -12.16
N ARG A 147 3.82 6.74 -11.62
CA ARG A 147 3.10 7.25 -10.43
C ARG A 147 3.26 6.33 -9.23
N ILE A 148 3.54 6.91 -8.06
CA ILE A 148 3.49 6.22 -6.77
C ILE A 148 2.32 6.74 -5.94
N ALA A 149 1.63 5.85 -5.21
CA ALA A 149 0.61 6.22 -4.25
C ALA A 149 0.66 5.32 -3.01
N ILE A 150 0.59 5.93 -1.84
CA ILE A 150 0.61 5.22 -0.56
C ILE A 150 -0.52 5.69 0.34
N THR A 151 -1.00 4.78 1.19
CA THR A 151 -1.84 5.12 2.34
C THR A 151 -1.20 4.58 3.62
N THR A 152 -1.05 5.44 4.60
CA THR A 152 -0.43 5.07 5.88
C THR A 152 -1.07 5.84 7.04
N SER A 153 -0.69 5.47 8.25
CA SER A 153 -1.14 6.16 9.47
C SER A 153 -0.65 7.61 9.48
N HIS A 154 -1.43 8.47 10.13
CA HIS A 154 -1.14 9.88 10.32
C HIS A 154 -1.19 10.23 11.80
N ARG A 155 -0.24 11.04 12.28
CA ARG A 155 -0.29 11.62 13.61
C ARG A 155 -1.23 12.82 13.61
N ALA A 156 -2.34 12.70 14.33
CA ALA A 156 -3.23 13.87 14.51
C ALA A 156 -2.56 14.91 15.42
N ASP A 157 -2.64 16.18 15.03
CA ASP A 157 -2.11 17.32 15.77
C ASP A 157 -3.03 17.75 16.94
N ASN A 158 -3.65 16.79 17.61
CA ASN A 158 -4.56 17.01 18.72
C ASN A 158 -4.18 16.13 19.93
N PRO A 159 -4.76 16.33 21.14
CA PRO A 159 -4.46 15.52 22.31
C PRO A 159 -4.65 14.01 22.11
N PHE A 160 -5.54 13.60 21.21
CA PHE A 160 -5.73 12.19 20.82
C PHE A 160 -4.55 11.64 19.99
N GLY A 161 -3.79 12.49 19.30
CA GLY A 161 -2.57 12.11 18.59
C GLY A 161 -1.45 11.61 19.54
N HIS A 162 -1.39 12.15 20.76
CA HIS A 162 -0.47 11.66 21.79
C HIS A 162 -0.89 10.28 22.32
N ALA A 163 -2.21 10.06 22.50
CA ALA A 163 -2.74 8.75 22.90
C ALA A 163 -2.52 7.69 21.80
N SER A 164 -2.60 8.06 20.52
CA SER A 164 -2.35 7.15 19.40
C SER A 164 -0.89 6.64 19.35
N ARG A 165 0.08 7.43 19.84
CA ARG A 165 1.48 6.98 19.99
C ARG A 165 1.63 5.86 21.01
N ILE A 166 0.92 5.96 22.14
CA ILE A 166 0.97 4.94 23.21
C ILE A 166 0.30 3.66 22.72
N VAL A 167 -0.87 3.76 22.10
CA VAL A 167 -1.60 2.62 21.51
C VAL A 167 -0.83 2.03 20.33
N GLY A 168 -0.24 2.85 19.46
CA GLY A 168 0.62 2.44 18.36
C GLY A 168 1.86 1.69 18.85
N GLY A 169 2.53 2.21 19.89
CA GLY A 169 3.68 1.55 20.51
C GLY A 169 3.36 0.17 21.11
N LEU A 170 2.20 0.03 21.76
CA LEU A 170 1.74 -1.25 22.33
C LEU A 170 1.27 -2.24 21.25
N SER A 171 0.63 -1.78 20.20
CA SER A 171 0.20 -2.62 19.07
C SER A 171 1.31 -2.90 18.06
N GLY A 172 2.41 -2.15 18.14
CA GLY A 172 3.53 -2.16 17.19
C GLY A 172 3.19 -1.56 15.83
N LEU A 173 2.13 -0.79 15.74
CA LEU A 173 1.81 0.04 14.58
C LEU A 173 2.61 1.33 14.64
N ARG A 174 3.24 1.71 13.54
CA ARG A 174 3.95 2.98 13.44
C ARG A 174 2.98 4.09 13.08
N VAL A 175 3.18 5.27 13.66
CA VAL A 175 2.42 6.49 13.33
C VAL A 175 3.41 7.50 12.78
N PHE A 176 3.10 8.08 11.62
CA PHE A 176 3.99 8.97 10.88
C PHE A 176 3.54 10.42 10.99
N ASP A 177 4.51 11.32 10.99
CA ASP A 177 4.27 12.74 10.86
C ASP A 177 3.79 13.08 9.45
N HIS A 178 3.06 14.18 9.34
CA HIS A 178 2.49 14.69 8.08
C HIS A 178 3.54 14.76 6.97
N GLU A 179 4.70 15.33 7.25
CA GLU A 179 5.75 15.58 6.26
C GLU A 179 6.67 14.37 5.98
N THR A 180 6.54 13.25 6.68
CA THR A 180 7.48 12.12 6.54
C THR A 180 7.61 11.66 5.09
N PHE A 181 6.52 11.33 4.44
CA PHE A 181 6.56 10.80 3.06
C PHE A 181 6.66 11.88 1.98
N PRO A 182 5.99 13.07 2.11
CA PRO A 182 6.24 14.16 1.19
C PRO A 182 7.71 14.59 1.13
N ASN A 183 8.39 14.68 2.28
CA ASN A 183 9.82 15.02 2.31
C ASN A 183 10.67 13.91 1.68
N LEU A 184 10.41 12.65 2.00
CA LEU A 184 11.10 11.53 1.37
C LEU A 184 10.91 11.53 -0.17
N PHE A 185 9.71 11.82 -0.66
CA PHE A 185 9.48 11.90 -2.10
C PHE A 185 10.23 13.05 -2.74
N ARG A 186 10.31 14.23 -2.09
CA ARG A 186 11.15 15.36 -2.57
C ARG A 186 12.63 15.00 -2.58
N GLU A 187 13.15 14.36 -1.51
CA GLU A 187 14.54 13.87 -1.44
C GLU A 187 14.87 12.89 -2.57
N LEU A 188 13.91 12.07 -2.98
CA LEU A 188 14.06 11.09 -4.06
C LEU A 188 13.79 11.69 -5.45
N GLY A 189 13.59 13.01 -5.54
CA GLY A 189 13.42 13.72 -6.80
C GLY A 189 12.03 13.56 -7.44
N LEU A 190 11.02 13.11 -6.69
CA LEU A 190 9.66 13.03 -7.22
C LEU A 190 9.00 14.41 -7.25
N VAL A 191 8.10 14.59 -8.21
CA VAL A 191 7.33 15.81 -8.44
C VAL A 191 5.83 15.55 -8.35
N GLU A 192 5.00 16.59 -8.48
CA GLU A 192 3.54 16.49 -8.40
C GLU A 192 3.09 15.72 -7.14
N ILE A 193 3.65 16.12 -5.99
CA ILE A 193 3.36 15.49 -4.71
C ILE A 193 2.01 16.00 -4.21
N ASP A 194 1.03 15.10 -4.16
CA ASP A 194 -0.30 15.37 -3.61
C ASP A 194 -0.44 14.64 -2.28
N GLN A 195 -1.03 15.33 -1.29
CA GLN A 195 -1.30 14.74 0.02
C GLN A 195 -2.71 15.10 0.50
N SER A 196 -3.40 14.14 1.06
CA SER A 196 -4.64 14.35 1.80
C SER A 196 -4.65 13.56 3.09
N VAL A 197 -5.29 14.12 4.12
CA VAL A 197 -5.43 13.50 5.43
C VAL A 197 -6.90 13.27 5.73
N HIS A 198 -7.22 12.04 6.12
CA HIS A 198 -8.56 11.64 6.52
C HIS A 198 -8.47 10.96 7.90
N ARG A 199 -8.80 11.70 8.94
CA ARG A 199 -8.71 11.27 10.36
C ARG A 199 -7.30 10.77 10.73
N LEU A 200 -7.12 9.46 10.88
CA LEU A 200 -5.88 8.81 11.30
C LEU A 200 -5.03 8.29 10.12
N LEU A 201 -5.47 8.51 8.90
CA LEU A 201 -4.78 8.06 7.69
C LEU A 201 -4.39 9.25 6.82
N GLN A 202 -3.22 9.13 6.20
CA GLN A 202 -2.75 10.02 5.14
C GLN A 202 -2.59 9.25 3.83
N TYR A 203 -2.91 9.93 2.75
CA TYR A 203 -2.78 9.46 1.37
C TYR A 203 -1.77 10.37 0.68
N VAL A 204 -0.71 9.79 0.15
CA VAL A 204 0.34 10.56 -0.52
C VAL A 204 0.59 9.95 -1.88
N SER A 205 0.64 10.77 -2.92
CA SER A 205 1.00 10.34 -4.26
C SER A 205 2.01 11.30 -4.89
N ALA A 206 2.79 10.80 -5.85
CA ALA A 206 3.78 11.59 -6.55
C ALA A 206 4.09 10.99 -7.93
N THR A 207 4.78 11.77 -8.77
CA THR A 207 5.26 11.35 -10.10
C THR A 207 6.79 11.28 -10.09
N ARG A 208 7.38 10.23 -10.64
CA ARG A 208 8.80 10.21 -11.00
C ARG A 208 8.96 11.00 -12.29
N PRO A 209 9.86 12.00 -12.36
CA PRO A 209 10.14 12.72 -13.61
C PRO A 209 10.52 11.78 -14.77
N ALA A 210 10.22 12.20 -16.01
CA ALA A 210 10.58 11.48 -17.23
C ALA A 210 12.08 11.49 -17.50
#